data_686f09d1c3f20d548ff1c4346a0b1f4a
#
_entry.id   686f09d1c3f20d548ff1c4346a0b1f4a
#
_cell.length_a   1.000
_cell.length_b   1.000
_cell.length_c   1.000
_cell.angle_alpha   90.00
_cell.angle_beta   90.00
_cell.angle_gamma   90.00
#
_symmetry.space_group_name_H-M   'P 1'
#
loop_
_entity.id
_entity.type
_entity.pdbx_description
1 polymer ?
#
loop_
_entity_poly.entity_id
_entity_poly.type
_entity_poly.pdbx_seq_one_letter_code
_entity_poly.pdbx_strand_id
1 'polypeptide(L)'
;MSRLTAGVQPGPSIREAPAGQARPKRGGGAATIGAALTLLFPLSPPAPPRSRSRAAAIAAGYTLATALGAWVLVERQAGHRPWNTIWAEDGGVFYPGALLHPVASLLQPYAGYLQLVPRLIAGAVALLPLRAAAAGFAMAGALVASACAVFVCQASAGHIRTPALRWLLAAGVILLPSALTELSDNGVNTPWYLLFALFWALLWRPRSGRGAALAAVVAFAAASSNALAIVFTPLVVARAIALPRAREQAASFGWAAGGGLQLIAVLRSAAPHQAGHISVGLDFFLHSVLVTAVAGRHFASLLGAQAGPVAGALIPAAVAIAVAGWALVTGGPRIRLFTATALGLGLVLVLVAAAARGWGDPGLDRTSVRGDRYAATPILLIYSLTAVAVDSYLRRVAGRGLRIRQGLALASLAFLLGAVWAADFSYVSTRSANPPWSQLVTGFRQRCLQQPSPAAWQRLPPMHWIRMPPLLPCSLVTPAERVADSAGKHGDRRDTRPGPAARRS
;
A
#
# COMPACT_ATOMS: atom_id res chain seq x y z
N MET A 1 -26.84 78.68 -18.48
CA MET A 1 -27.01 78.87 -17.03
C MET A 1 -28.20 78.02 -16.57
N SER A 2 -27.96 76.90 -15.94
CA SER A 2 -28.99 76.21 -15.16
C SER A 2 -28.21 75.25 -14.19
N ARG A 3 -28.34 75.59 -12.89
CA ARG A 3 -27.73 74.79 -11.79
C ARG A 3 -28.60 73.59 -11.52
N LEU A 4 -28.00 72.37 -11.55
CA LEU A 4 -28.62 71.16 -10.99
C LEU A 4 -28.17 71.00 -9.54
N THR A 5 -29.12 71.15 -8.60
CA THR A 5 -28.95 70.81 -7.18
C THR A 5 -29.08 69.34 -6.97
N ALA A 6 -27.99 68.68 -6.54
CA ALA A 6 -27.97 67.26 -6.16
C ALA A 6 -28.57 67.11 -4.75
N GLY A 7 -29.71 66.40 -4.63
CA GLY A 7 -30.35 66.05 -3.38
C GLY A 7 -29.55 64.96 -2.65
N VAL A 8 -29.11 65.24 -1.44
CA VAL A 8 -28.51 64.32 -0.50
C VAL A 8 -29.60 63.42 0.09
N GLN A 9 -29.59 62.12 -0.18
CA GLN A 9 -30.45 61.17 0.51
C GLN A 9 -29.88 60.87 1.91
N PRO A 10 -30.68 60.78 2.96
CA PRO A 10 -30.25 60.41 4.30
C PRO A 10 -29.95 58.90 4.31
N GLY A 11 -28.75 58.52 4.82
CA GLY A 11 -28.29 57.15 4.97
C GLY A 11 -29.16 56.33 5.97
N PRO A 12 -29.19 55.00 5.83
CA PRO A 12 -30.00 54.16 6.70
C PRO A 12 -29.47 54.20 8.14
N SER A 13 -30.40 54.46 9.08
CA SER A 13 -30.16 54.45 10.52
C SER A 13 -29.57 53.14 10.99
N ILE A 14 -28.43 53.20 11.67
CA ILE A 14 -27.81 52.07 12.37
C ILE A 14 -28.78 51.63 13.48
N ARG A 15 -29.47 50.50 13.26
CA ARG A 15 -30.19 49.81 14.33
C ARG A 15 -29.18 49.23 15.29
N GLU A 16 -29.14 49.72 16.51
CA GLU A 16 -28.44 49.12 17.64
C GLU A 16 -28.89 47.64 17.80
N ALA A 17 -27.95 46.70 17.71
CA ALA A 17 -28.19 45.30 17.97
C ALA A 17 -28.51 45.12 19.47
N PRO A 18 -29.52 44.31 19.83
CA PRO A 18 -29.86 44.06 21.22
C PRO A 18 -28.69 43.44 21.96
N ALA A 19 -28.25 44.07 23.04
CA ALA A 19 -27.28 43.57 24.02
C ALA A 19 -27.91 42.39 24.78
N GLY A 20 -27.72 41.18 24.24
CA GLY A 20 -28.27 39.94 24.78
C GLY A 20 -27.69 38.70 24.16
N GLN A 21 -26.43 38.75 23.70
CA GLN A 21 -25.76 37.49 23.33
C GLN A 21 -25.44 36.71 24.60
N ALA A 22 -26.32 35.73 24.91
CA ALA A 22 -26.08 34.71 25.92
C ALA A 22 -24.72 34.10 25.67
N ARG A 23 -23.77 34.21 26.63
CA ARG A 23 -22.49 33.50 26.63
C ARG A 23 -22.78 32.05 26.36
N PRO A 24 -22.11 31.41 25.35
CA PRO A 24 -22.28 30.00 25.08
C PRO A 24 -21.99 29.23 26.37
N LYS A 25 -23.00 28.52 26.89
CA LYS A 25 -22.83 27.55 27.99
C LYS A 25 -21.58 26.72 27.66
N ARG A 26 -20.60 26.70 28.55
CA ARG A 26 -19.45 25.82 28.46
C ARG A 26 -19.99 24.39 28.31
N GLY A 27 -20.05 23.91 27.06
CA GLY A 27 -20.44 22.56 26.74
C GLY A 27 -19.49 21.59 27.47
N GLY A 28 -20.04 20.57 28.07
CA GLY A 28 -19.25 19.57 28.82
C GLY A 28 -18.06 19.05 27.98
N GLY A 29 -17.02 18.59 28.62
CA GLY A 29 -15.74 18.18 28.01
C GLY A 29 -15.84 17.29 26.76
N ALA A 30 -16.88 16.44 26.65
CA ALA A 30 -17.15 15.60 25.48
C ALA A 30 -17.46 16.39 24.19
N ALA A 31 -18.22 17.49 24.28
CA ALA A 31 -18.50 18.36 23.14
C ALA A 31 -17.23 19.07 22.64
N THR A 32 -16.33 19.42 23.56
CA THR A 32 -15.04 20.05 23.23
C THR A 32 -14.10 19.06 22.54
N ILE A 33 -14.05 17.81 22.98
CA ILE A 33 -13.25 16.74 22.36
C ILE A 33 -13.78 16.44 20.93
N GLY A 34 -15.09 16.27 20.76
CA GLY A 34 -15.72 16.06 19.45
C GLY A 34 -15.37 17.16 18.45
N ALA A 35 -15.46 18.44 18.89
CA ALA A 35 -15.08 19.58 18.07
C ALA A 35 -13.59 19.57 17.68
N ALA A 36 -12.69 19.21 18.59
CA ALA A 36 -11.27 19.10 18.29
C ALA A 36 -10.99 17.98 17.30
N LEU A 37 -11.61 16.81 17.46
CA LEU A 37 -11.43 15.67 16.56
C LEU A 37 -11.94 15.95 15.13
N THR A 38 -12.96 16.81 14.95
CA THR A 38 -13.42 17.18 13.59
C THR A 38 -12.33 17.83 12.74
N LEU A 39 -11.29 18.41 13.35
CA LEU A 39 -10.14 18.97 12.64
C LEU A 39 -9.37 17.91 11.83
N LEU A 40 -9.44 16.64 12.23
CA LEU A 40 -8.83 15.52 11.46
C LEU A 40 -9.61 15.16 10.19
N PHE A 41 -10.86 15.59 10.07
CA PHE A 41 -11.75 15.15 9.00
C PHE A 41 -12.29 16.33 8.17
N PRO A 42 -11.42 17.11 7.50
CA PRO A 42 -11.88 18.21 6.68
C PRO A 42 -12.69 17.72 5.49
N LEU A 43 -13.74 18.47 5.15
CA LEU A 43 -14.50 18.21 3.93
C LEU A 43 -13.60 18.35 2.71
N SER A 44 -13.72 17.40 1.79
CA SER A 44 -13.12 17.54 0.47
C SER A 44 -13.66 18.78 -0.24
N PRO A 45 -12.86 19.48 -1.08
CA PRO A 45 -13.34 20.58 -1.88
C PRO A 45 -14.55 20.16 -2.72
N PRO A 46 -15.51 21.06 -2.97
CA PRO A 46 -16.56 20.78 -3.92
C PRO A 46 -15.93 20.50 -5.29
N ALA A 47 -16.40 19.45 -5.96
CA ALA A 47 -16.04 19.26 -7.35
C ALA A 47 -16.77 20.33 -8.19
N PRO A 48 -16.07 21.04 -9.07
CA PRO A 48 -16.75 21.96 -9.99
C PRO A 48 -17.76 21.17 -10.84
N PRO A 49 -18.86 21.82 -11.30
CA PRO A 49 -19.77 21.20 -12.25
C PRO A 49 -18.97 20.64 -13.44
N ARG A 50 -19.22 19.39 -13.79
CA ARG A 50 -18.45 18.72 -14.85
C ARG A 50 -19.38 18.25 -15.94
N SER A 51 -19.04 18.55 -17.20
CA SER A 51 -19.63 17.87 -18.33
C SER A 51 -19.25 16.37 -18.30
N ARG A 52 -20.05 15.53 -18.94
CA ARG A 52 -19.76 14.08 -19.05
C ARG A 52 -18.38 13.83 -19.68
N SER A 53 -18.02 14.61 -20.71
CA SER A 53 -16.71 14.54 -21.37
C SER A 53 -15.56 14.85 -20.40
N ARG A 54 -15.67 15.88 -19.59
CA ARG A 54 -14.65 16.23 -18.57
C ARG A 54 -14.54 15.16 -17.46
N ALA A 55 -15.66 14.57 -17.07
CA ALA A 55 -15.64 13.47 -16.11
C ALA A 55 -14.95 12.23 -16.67
N ALA A 56 -15.23 11.89 -17.94
CA ALA A 56 -14.56 10.80 -18.66
C ALA A 56 -13.05 11.06 -18.82
N ALA A 57 -12.65 12.27 -19.20
CA ALA A 57 -11.24 12.65 -19.33
C ALA A 57 -10.47 12.52 -18.00
N ILE A 58 -11.10 12.89 -16.88
CA ILE A 58 -10.49 12.73 -15.55
C ILE A 58 -10.37 11.24 -15.18
N ALA A 59 -11.39 10.43 -15.45
CA ALA A 59 -11.33 8.99 -15.21
C ALA A 59 -10.21 8.34 -16.06
N ALA A 60 -10.12 8.68 -17.36
CA ALA A 60 -9.05 8.23 -18.24
C ALA A 60 -7.67 8.65 -17.71
N GLY A 61 -7.53 9.90 -17.22
CA GLY A 61 -6.30 10.39 -16.61
C GLY A 61 -5.87 9.57 -15.38
N TYR A 62 -6.81 9.19 -14.51
CA TYR A 62 -6.50 8.33 -13.37
C TYR A 62 -6.16 6.89 -13.78
N THR A 63 -6.84 6.33 -14.78
CA THR A 63 -6.51 5.03 -15.34
C THR A 63 -5.10 5.04 -15.94
N LEU A 64 -4.78 6.07 -16.74
CA LEU A 64 -3.44 6.23 -17.31
C LEU A 64 -2.38 6.40 -16.22
N ALA A 65 -2.63 7.21 -15.19
CA ALA A 65 -1.71 7.39 -14.06
C ALA A 65 -1.48 6.06 -13.31
N THR A 66 -2.53 5.24 -13.15
CA THR A 66 -2.41 3.90 -12.55
C THR A 66 -1.56 2.98 -13.42
N ALA A 67 -1.79 2.97 -14.74
CA ALA A 67 -1.01 2.15 -15.66
C ALA A 67 0.46 2.57 -15.72
N LEU A 68 0.73 3.88 -15.81
CA LEU A 68 2.09 4.42 -15.80
C LEU A 68 2.80 4.15 -14.47
N GLY A 69 2.13 4.32 -13.34
CA GLY A 69 2.71 4.01 -12.03
C GLY A 69 3.04 2.52 -11.88
N ALA A 70 2.17 1.62 -12.36
CA ALA A 70 2.44 0.20 -12.38
C ALA A 70 3.62 -0.16 -13.30
N TRP A 71 3.69 0.46 -14.46
CA TRP A 71 4.84 0.31 -15.37
C TRP A 71 6.15 0.75 -14.71
N VAL A 72 6.17 1.93 -14.09
CA VAL A 72 7.35 2.45 -13.37
C VAL A 72 7.78 1.48 -12.26
N LEU A 73 6.84 0.94 -11.48
CA LEU A 73 7.16 -0.03 -10.43
C LEU A 73 7.88 -1.26 -11.01
N VAL A 74 7.34 -1.83 -12.07
CA VAL A 74 7.90 -3.03 -12.73
C VAL A 74 9.29 -2.77 -13.32
N GLU A 75 9.55 -1.55 -13.83
CA GLU A 75 10.86 -1.17 -14.37
C GLU A 75 11.94 -0.94 -13.28
N ARG A 76 11.55 -0.74 -12.02
CA ARG A 76 12.51 -0.51 -10.93
C ARG A 76 13.34 -1.73 -10.55
N GLN A 77 12.85 -2.94 -10.81
CA GLN A 77 13.62 -4.16 -10.50
C GLN A 77 14.73 -4.37 -11.55
N ALA A 78 15.98 -4.27 -11.12
CA ALA A 78 17.16 -4.65 -11.91
C ALA A 78 17.43 -6.18 -11.85
N GLY A 79 18.25 -6.68 -12.77
CA GLY A 79 18.52 -8.12 -12.90
C GLY A 79 17.41 -8.85 -13.64
N HIS A 80 17.04 -10.04 -13.17
CA HIS A 80 15.90 -10.75 -13.77
C HIS A 80 14.62 -9.96 -13.52
N ARG A 81 13.92 -9.65 -14.61
CA ARG A 81 12.74 -8.78 -14.60
C ARG A 81 11.58 -9.39 -13.78
N PRO A 82 10.71 -8.57 -13.15
CA PRO A 82 9.62 -9.08 -12.29
C PRO A 82 8.64 -9.99 -13.03
N TRP A 83 8.41 -9.76 -14.32
CA TRP A 83 7.54 -10.63 -15.12
C TRP A 83 8.13 -12.03 -15.42
N ASN A 84 9.39 -12.25 -15.10
CA ASN A 84 10.07 -13.54 -15.26
C ASN A 84 10.69 -14.05 -13.95
N THR A 85 10.25 -13.52 -12.81
CA THR A 85 10.60 -14.02 -11.48
C THR A 85 9.37 -14.02 -10.58
N ILE A 86 9.17 -15.06 -9.79
CA ILE A 86 8.06 -15.14 -8.86
C ILE A 86 8.55 -14.90 -7.44
N TRP A 87 7.73 -14.20 -6.63
CA TRP A 87 8.06 -13.99 -5.21
C TRP A 87 7.79 -15.26 -4.42
N ALA A 88 8.52 -15.43 -3.30
CA ALA A 88 8.52 -16.62 -2.46
C ALA A 88 7.12 -17.13 -2.12
N GLU A 89 6.34 -16.32 -1.40
CA GLU A 89 5.00 -16.71 -0.93
C GLU A 89 3.97 -16.76 -2.07
N ASP A 90 4.11 -15.89 -3.09
CA ASP A 90 3.24 -15.92 -4.26
C ASP A 90 3.35 -17.26 -4.97
N GLY A 91 4.59 -17.72 -5.22
CA GLY A 91 4.87 -19.00 -5.89
C GLY A 91 4.68 -20.21 -4.98
N GLY A 92 5.06 -20.10 -3.70
CA GLY A 92 5.12 -21.24 -2.77
C GLY A 92 3.86 -21.52 -1.98
N VAL A 93 3.01 -20.50 -1.79
CA VAL A 93 1.85 -20.58 -0.91
C VAL A 93 0.55 -20.18 -1.62
N PHE A 94 0.51 -18.98 -2.20
CA PHE A 94 -0.75 -18.44 -2.71
C PHE A 94 -1.15 -19.07 -4.04
N TYR A 95 -0.22 -19.21 -4.97
CA TYR A 95 -0.51 -19.81 -6.28
C TYR A 95 -0.92 -21.28 -6.19
N PRO A 96 -0.16 -22.17 -5.50
CA PRO A 96 -0.60 -23.55 -5.28
C PRO A 96 -1.94 -23.64 -4.54
N GLY A 97 -2.15 -22.80 -3.51
CA GLY A 97 -3.41 -22.75 -2.78
C GLY A 97 -4.60 -22.40 -3.68
N ALA A 98 -4.43 -21.44 -4.60
CA ALA A 98 -5.48 -21.04 -5.55
C ALA A 98 -5.77 -22.13 -6.60
N LEU A 99 -4.74 -22.87 -7.04
CA LEU A 99 -4.91 -23.99 -7.98
C LEU A 99 -5.59 -25.19 -7.37
N LEU A 100 -5.24 -25.53 -6.10
CA LEU A 100 -5.77 -26.69 -5.40
C LEU A 100 -7.16 -26.45 -4.82
N HIS A 101 -7.37 -25.30 -4.22
CA HIS A 101 -8.56 -24.96 -3.45
C HIS A 101 -9.03 -23.55 -3.75
N PRO A 102 -9.53 -23.25 -4.98
CA PRO A 102 -9.77 -21.88 -5.45
C PRO A 102 -10.61 -21.02 -4.50
N VAL A 103 -11.67 -21.59 -3.94
CA VAL A 103 -12.58 -20.88 -3.03
C VAL A 103 -12.08 -20.93 -1.58
N ALA A 104 -11.71 -22.12 -1.10
CA ALA A 104 -11.29 -22.30 0.29
C ALA A 104 -10.01 -21.54 0.62
N SER A 105 -9.08 -21.41 -0.34
CA SER A 105 -7.84 -20.67 -0.17
C SER A 105 -8.06 -19.19 0.13
N LEU A 106 -9.17 -18.58 -0.33
CA LEU A 106 -9.46 -17.15 -0.09
C LEU A 106 -9.51 -16.78 1.39
N LEU A 107 -10.04 -17.69 2.22
CA LEU A 107 -10.19 -17.47 3.66
C LEU A 107 -9.16 -18.22 4.51
N GLN A 108 -8.20 -18.89 3.89
CA GLN A 108 -7.16 -19.63 4.60
C GLN A 108 -6.12 -18.65 5.18
N PRO A 109 -5.87 -18.65 6.50
CA PRO A 109 -4.81 -17.83 7.10
C PRO A 109 -3.43 -18.21 6.59
N TYR A 110 -2.52 -17.22 6.52
CA TYR A 110 -1.08 -17.42 6.32
C TYR A 110 -0.31 -16.63 7.36
N ALA A 111 0.68 -17.25 7.98
CA ALA A 111 1.47 -16.65 9.05
C ALA A 111 0.62 -16.06 10.20
N GLY A 112 -0.50 -16.71 10.53
CA GLY A 112 -1.36 -16.35 11.65
C GLY A 112 -2.48 -15.36 11.34
N TYR A 113 -2.63 -14.87 10.10
CA TYR A 113 -3.64 -13.88 9.74
C TYR A 113 -4.11 -14.01 8.29
N LEU A 114 -5.25 -13.39 7.97
CA LEU A 114 -5.82 -13.41 6.63
C LEU A 114 -5.07 -12.43 5.72
N GLN A 115 -4.89 -12.84 4.46
CA GLN A 115 -4.31 -12.02 3.39
C GLN A 115 -5.22 -12.04 2.15
N LEU A 116 -6.40 -11.44 2.28
CA LEU A 116 -7.47 -11.56 1.27
C LEU A 116 -7.06 -11.05 -0.10
N VAL A 117 -6.47 -9.85 -0.21
CA VAL A 117 -6.07 -9.28 -1.52
C VAL A 117 -4.98 -10.10 -2.19
N PRO A 118 -3.89 -10.54 -1.53
CA PRO A 118 -2.94 -11.49 -2.11
C PRO A 118 -3.59 -12.77 -2.63
N ARG A 119 -4.56 -13.31 -1.91
CA ARG A 119 -5.29 -14.53 -2.33
C ARG A 119 -6.21 -14.29 -3.52
N LEU A 120 -6.87 -13.13 -3.59
CA LEU A 120 -7.65 -12.73 -4.77
C LEU A 120 -6.75 -12.58 -6.00
N ILE A 121 -5.57 -12.00 -5.84
CA ILE A 121 -4.55 -11.91 -6.90
C ILE A 121 -4.15 -13.32 -7.35
N ALA A 122 -3.84 -14.21 -6.41
CA ALA A 122 -3.47 -15.58 -6.74
C ALA A 122 -4.60 -16.34 -7.47
N GLY A 123 -5.85 -16.14 -7.05
CA GLY A 123 -7.03 -16.69 -7.74
C GLY A 123 -7.15 -16.19 -9.18
N ALA A 124 -6.95 -14.90 -9.41
CA ALA A 124 -6.95 -14.32 -10.75
C ALA A 124 -5.78 -14.84 -11.61
N VAL A 125 -4.58 -14.96 -11.03
CA VAL A 125 -3.39 -15.49 -11.72
C VAL A 125 -3.53 -16.98 -12.03
N ALA A 126 -4.23 -17.75 -11.19
CA ALA A 126 -4.49 -19.17 -11.44
C ALA A 126 -5.36 -19.42 -12.71
N LEU A 127 -6.06 -18.40 -13.19
CA LEU A 127 -6.80 -18.47 -14.47
C LEU A 127 -5.91 -18.26 -15.70
N LEU A 128 -4.65 -17.83 -15.51
CA LEU A 128 -3.70 -17.60 -16.59
C LEU A 128 -2.88 -18.86 -16.88
N PRO A 129 -2.34 -18.99 -18.10
CA PRO A 129 -1.37 -20.06 -18.39
C PRO A 129 -0.18 -20.00 -17.43
N LEU A 130 0.34 -21.15 -17.00
CA LEU A 130 1.44 -21.25 -16.02
C LEU A 130 2.63 -20.33 -16.38
N ARG A 131 2.99 -20.23 -17.66
CA ARG A 131 4.08 -19.36 -18.14
C ARG A 131 3.87 -17.87 -17.82
N ALA A 132 2.60 -17.43 -17.66
CA ALA A 132 2.24 -16.04 -17.39
C ALA A 132 2.11 -15.75 -15.88
N ALA A 133 2.23 -16.75 -15.00
CA ALA A 133 1.98 -16.58 -13.58
C ALA A 133 2.87 -15.52 -12.92
N ALA A 134 4.19 -15.55 -13.20
CA ALA A 134 5.12 -14.55 -12.66
C ALA A 134 4.75 -13.12 -13.12
N ALA A 135 4.45 -12.94 -14.41
CA ALA A 135 3.99 -11.66 -14.94
C ALA A 135 2.64 -11.22 -14.33
N GLY A 136 1.72 -12.17 -14.14
CA GLY A 136 0.42 -11.93 -13.50
C GLY A 136 0.57 -11.38 -12.08
N PHE A 137 1.38 -12.01 -11.25
CA PHE A 137 1.65 -11.53 -9.88
C PHE A 137 2.35 -10.17 -9.87
N ALA A 138 3.39 -9.99 -10.68
CA ALA A 138 4.13 -8.74 -10.76
C ALA A 138 3.22 -7.57 -11.17
N MET A 139 2.45 -7.75 -12.25
CA MET A 139 1.54 -6.72 -12.76
C MET A 139 0.40 -6.43 -11.79
N ALA A 140 -0.21 -7.47 -11.18
CA ALA A 140 -1.28 -7.27 -10.21
C ALA A 140 -0.78 -6.53 -8.97
N GLY A 141 0.40 -6.89 -8.44
CA GLY A 141 1.03 -6.19 -7.33
C GLY A 141 1.30 -4.72 -7.64
N ALA A 142 1.89 -4.44 -8.80
CA ALA A 142 2.18 -3.09 -9.27
C ALA A 142 0.90 -2.26 -9.49
N LEU A 143 -0.16 -2.86 -10.06
CA LEU A 143 -1.46 -2.20 -10.26
C LEU A 143 -2.12 -1.84 -8.93
N VAL A 144 -2.11 -2.73 -7.92
CA VAL A 144 -2.66 -2.44 -6.59
C VAL A 144 -1.90 -1.30 -5.93
N ALA A 145 -0.56 -1.33 -5.94
CA ALA A 145 0.26 -0.26 -5.38
C ALA A 145 -0.01 1.10 -6.06
N SER A 146 -0.08 1.09 -7.39
CA SER A 146 -0.36 2.30 -8.18
C SER A 146 -1.79 2.81 -7.99
N ALA A 147 -2.78 1.93 -7.88
CA ALA A 147 -4.16 2.30 -7.55
C ALA A 147 -4.25 2.93 -6.14
N CYS A 148 -3.49 2.42 -5.17
CA CYS A 148 -3.36 3.05 -3.84
C CYS A 148 -2.76 4.46 -3.95
N ALA A 149 -1.74 4.68 -4.77
CA ALA A 149 -1.14 6.00 -5.00
C ALA A 149 -2.16 7.01 -5.56
N VAL A 150 -2.91 6.62 -6.60
CA VAL A 150 -3.96 7.44 -7.20
C VAL A 150 -5.11 7.70 -6.21
N PHE A 151 -5.51 6.68 -5.45
CA PHE A 151 -6.49 6.83 -4.37
C PHE A 151 -6.04 7.87 -3.33
N VAL A 152 -4.80 7.79 -2.87
CA VAL A 152 -4.20 8.74 -1.90
C VAL A 152 -4.20 10.16 -2.46
N CYS A 153 -3.86 10.35 -3.74
CA CYS A 153 -3.94 11.66 -4.41
C CYS A 153 -5.35 12.27 -4.32
N GLN A 154 -6.40 11.47 -4.44
CA GLN A 154 -7.79 11.93 -4.32
C GLN A 154 -8.21 12.13 -2.87
N ALA A 155 -7.94 11.15 -2.00
CA ALA A 155 -8.38 11.14 -0.61
C ALA A 155 -7.73 12.26 0.21
N SER A 156 -6.49 12.63 -0.12
CA SER A 156 -5.75 13.70 0.56
C SER A 156 -6.24 15.12 0.25
N ALA A 157 -7.14 15.32 -0.72
CA ALA A 157 -7.59 16.65 -1.19
C ALA A 157 -8.25 17.52 -0.08
N GLY A 158 -8.79 16.93 0.96
CA GLY A 158 -9.29 17.64 2.14
C GLY A 158 -8.15 18.27 2.94
N HIS A 159 -7.01 17.63 3.05
CA HIS A 159 -5.84 18.06 3.81
C HIS A 159 -4.86 18.89 2.98
N ILE A 160 -4.57 18.44 1.78
CA ILE A 160 -3.60 19.03 0.85
C ILE A 160 -4.37 19.71 -0.28
N ARG A 161 -4.37 21.04 -0.34
CA ARG A 161 -5.08 21.82 -1.36
C ARG A 161 -4.30 21.93 -2.66
N THR A 162 -2.98 21.95 -2.59
CA THR A 162 -2.08 22.07 -3.74
C THR A 162 -2.03 20.75 -4.52
N PRO A 163 -2.52 20.70 -5.78
CA PRO A 163 -2.56 19.45 -6.56
C PRO A 163 -1.18 18.83 -6.77
N ALA A 164 -0.15 19.65 -7.00
CA ALA A 164 1.23 19.18 -7.18
C ALA A 164 1.74 18.37 -5.97
N LEU A 165 1.47 18.82 -4.72
CA LEU A 165 1.85 18.07 -3.52
C LEU A 165 1.10 16.75 -3.38
N ARG A 166 -0.15 16.66 -3.84
CA ARG A 166 -0.89 15.40 -3.85
C ARG A 166 -0.31 14.39 -4.83
N TRP A 167 0.08 14.86 -6.01
CA TRP A 167 0.76 14.03 -7.00
C TRP A 167 2.18 13.66 -6.56
N LEU A 168 2.90 14.55 -5.89
CA LEU A 168 4.19 14.25 -5.30
C LEU A 168 4.07 13.17 -4.21
N LEU A 169 3.04 13.24 -3.36
CA LEU A 169 2.75 12.19 -2.39
C LEU A 169 2.40 10.85 -3.05
N ALA A 170 1.61 10.86 -4.14
CA ALA A 170 1.32 9.66 -4.92
C ALA A 170 2.59 9.08 -5.58
N ALA A 171 3.46 9.94 -6.13
CA ALA A 171 4.76 9.53 -6.65
C ALA A 171 5.63 8.89 -5.56
N GLY A 172 5.58 9.39 -4.31
CA GLY A 172 6.25 8.79 -3.17
C GLY A 172 5.82 7.36 -2.85
N VAL A 173 4.58 6.97 -3.18
CA VAL A 173 4.15 5.56 -3.07
C VAL A 173 4.82 4.68 -4.12
N ILE A 174 4.93 5.17 -5.36
CA ILE A 174 5.53 4.46 -6.49
C ILE A 174 7.05 4.38 -6.35
N LEU A 175 7.68 5.49 -5.93
CA LEU A 175 9.13 5.67 -5.87
C LEU A 175 9.69 5.44 -4.47
N LEU A 176 8.93 4.80 -3.58
CA LEU A 176 9.32 4.54 -2.21
C LEU A 176 10.69 3.83 -2.14
N PRO A 177 11.71 4.39 -1.46
CA PRO A 177 13.05 3.80 -1.38
C PRO A 177 13.08 2.42 -0.71
N SER A 178 12.24 2.20 0.32
CA SER A 178 12.14 0.91 1.02
C SER A 178 11.41 -0.17 0.24
N ALA A 179 10.78 0.16 -0.91
CA ALA A 179 10.00 -0.82 -1.68
C ALA A 179 10.85 -1.80 -2.50
N LEU A 180 12.13 -1.51 -2.70
CA LEU A 180 12.98 -2.18 -3.68
C LEU A 180 13.31 -3.63 -3.37
N THR A 181 13.36 -4.00 -2.09
CA THR A 181 13.83 -5.33 -1.69
C THR A 181 12.73 -6.37 -1.65
N GLU A 182 11.57 -6.04 -1.08
CA GLU A 182 10.48 -6.99 -0.83
C GLU A 182 9.13 -6.53 -1.37
N LEU A 183 8.83 -5.23 -1.35
CA LEU A 183 7.46 -4.73 -1.56
C LEU A 183 7.03 -4.70 -3.02
N SER A 184 7.94 -4.37 -3.94
CA SER A 184 7.57 -4.13 -5.33
C SER A 184 7.19 -5.41 -6.05
N ASP A 185 6.20 -5.30 -6.94
CA ASP A 185 5.92 -6.27 -8.01
C ASP A 185 5.61 -7.68 -7.53
N ASN A 186 4.84 -7.79 -6.45
CA ASN A 186 4.36 -9.08 -5.94
C ASN A 186 3.00 -8.94 -5.24
N GLY A 187 2.27 -10.05 -5.17
CA GLY A 187 0.92 -10.08 -4.60
C GLY A 187 0.94 -9.99 -3.08
N VAL A 188 1.85 -10.73 -2.43
CA VAL A 188 1.88 -10.89 -0.96
C VAL A 188 2.12 -9.58 -0.21
N ASN A 189 2.86 -8.64 -0.79
CA ASN A 189 3.19 -7.38 -0.12
C ASN A 189 2.25 -6.22 -0.45
N THR A 190 1.23 -6.40 -1.29
CA THR A 190 0.18 -5.39 -1.55
C THR A 190 -0.50 -4.86 -0.28
N PRO A 191 -0.66 -5.63 0.83
CA PRO A 191 -1.26 -5.13 2.06
C PRO A 191 -0.54 -3.94 2.69
N TRP A 192 0.75 -3.72 2.44
CA TRP A 192 1.49 -2.58 2.97
C TRP A 192 1.09 -1.25 2.31
N TYR A 193 0.84 -1.27 1.00
CA TYR A 193 0.28 -0.13 0.28
C TYR A 193 -1.18 0.14 0.68
N LEU A 194 -1.93 -0.93 0.93
CA LEU A 194 -3.32 -0.84 1.43
C LEU A 194 -3.39 -0.24 2.85
N LEU A 195 -2.44 -0.53 3.74
CA LEU A 195 -2.38 0.10 5.06
C LEU A 195 -2.20 1.62 4.96
N PHE A 196 -1.35 2.09 4.05
CA PHE A 196 -1.23 3.52 3.80
C PHE A 196 -2.50 4.11 3.18
N ALA A 197 -3.11 3.41 2.25
CA ALA A 197 -4.40 3.82 1.68
C ALA A 197 -5.51 3.83 2.75
N LEU A 198 -5.51 2.90 3.71
CA LEU A 198 -6.43 2.87 4.86
C LEU A 198 -6.33 4.15 5.70
N PHE A 199 -5.12 4.64 6.01
CA PHE A 199 -4.94 5.91 6.71
C PHE A 199 -5.70 7.04 6.01
N TRP A 200 -5.53 7.17 4.71
CA TRP A 200 -6.22 8.20 3.95
C TRP A 200 -7.70 7.94 3.75
N ALA A 201 -8.14 6.68 3.64
CA ALA A 201 -9.56 6.32 3.59
C ALA A 201 -10.29 6.74 4.89
N LEU A 202 -9.67 6.50 6.04
CA LEU A 202 -10.21 6.88 7.34
C LEU A 202 -10.23 8.40 7.54
N LEU A 203 -9.27 9.15 7.01
CA LEU A 203 -9.26 10.61 7.06
C LEU A 203 -10.17 11.26 6.01
N TRP A 204 -10.43 10.57 4.92
CA TRP A 204 -11.21 11.12 3.81
C TRP A 204 -12.67 11.29 4.15
N ARG A 205 -13.21 12.48 3.85
CA ARG A 205 -14.62 12.83 3.96
C ARG A 205 -15.20 13.15 2.57
N PRO A 206 -15.55 12.11 1.79
CA PRO A 206 -16.02 12.30 0.41
C PRO A 206 -17.43 12.92 0.38
N ARG A 207 -17.70 13.74 -0.65
CA ARG A 207 -19.02 14.37 -0.85
C ARG A 207 -19.99 13.45 -1.63
N SER A 208 -19.50 12.42 -2.33
CA SER A 208 -20.30 11.53 -3.16
C SER A 208 -20.46 10.14 -2.55
N GLY A 209 -21.59 9.45 -2.82
CA GLY A 209 -21.79 8.05 -2.43
C GLY A 209 -20.73 7.12 -3.01
N ARG A 210 -20.32 7.33 -4.28
CA ARG A 210 -19.23 6.60 -4.92
C ARG A 210 -17.90 6.75 -4.16
N GLY A 211 -17.58 7.96 -3.71
CA GLY A 211 -16.39 8.20 -2.89
C GLY A 211 -16.47 7.49 -1.53
N ALA A 212 -17.66 7.49 -0.90
CA ALA A 212 -17.87 6.78 0.35
C ALA A 212 -17.72 5.25 0.18
N ALA A 213 -18.30 4.69 -0.90
CA ALA A 213 -18.15 3.28 -1.24
C ALA A 213 -16.67 2.92 -1.52
N LEU A 214 -15.95 3.75 -2.28
CA LEU A 214 -14.52 3.52 -2.54
C LEU A 214 -13.70 3.52 -1.23
N ALA A 215 -13.97 4.46 -0.32
CA ALA A 215 -13.30 4.49 0.98
C ALA A 215 -13.60 3.24 1.82
N ALA A 216 -14.84 2.73 1.77
CA ALA A 216 -15.22 1.48 2.44
C ALA A 216 -14.50 0.27 1.83
N VAL A 217 -14.44 0.16 0.50
CA VAL A 217 -13.76 -0.94 -0.20
C VAL A 217 -12.26 -0.95 0.13
N VAL A 218 -11.60 0.20 0.09
CA VAL A 218 -10.17 0.31 0.44
C VAL A 218 -9.93 -0.07 1.90
N ALA A 219 -10.78 0.40 2.81
CA ALA A 219 -10.67 0.08 4.23
C ALA A 219 -10.91 -1.42 4.51
N PHE A 220 -11.90 -2.03 3.85
CA PHE A 220 -12.17 -3.47 3.90
C PHE A 220 -10.98 -4.28 3.37
N ALA A 221 -10.47 -3.93 2.17
CA ALA A 221 -9.35 -4.61 1.56
C ALA A 221 -8.09 -4.56 2.43
N ALA A 222 -7.79 -3.40 3.04
CA ALA A 222 -6.67 -3.25 3.95
C ALA A 222 -6.84 -4.10 5.22
N ALA A 223 -7.99 -3.99 5.89
CA ALA A 223 -8.24 -4.66 7.16
C ALA A 223 -8.37 -6.18 7.03
N SER A 224 -8.89 -6.69 5.90
CA SER A 224 -8.96 -8.13 5.62
C SER A 224 -7.64 -8.72 5.08
N SER A 225 -6.63 -7.89 4.81
CA SER A 225 -5.36 -8.36 4.23
C SER A 225 -4.16 -8.16 5.13
N ASN A 226 -4.27 -7.37 6.22
CA ASN A 226 -3.16 -7.12 7.13
C ASN A 226 -3.67 -6.94 8.57
N ALA A 227 -3.18 -7.77 9.50
CA ALA A 227 -3.54 -7.70 10.90
C ALA A 227 -3.15 -6.34 11.56
N LEU A 228 -2.11 -5.65 11.06
CA LEU A 228 -1.71 -4.34 11.56
C LEU A 228 -2.75 -3.24 11.28
N ALA A 229 -3.80 -3.50 10.50
CA ALA A 229 -4.92 -2.58 10.37
C ALA A 229 -5.63 -2.27 11.71
N ILE A 230 -5.47 -3.12 12.73
CA ILE A 230 -5.96 -2.88 14.10
C ILE A 230 -5.33 -1.63 14.74
N VAL A 231 -4.10 -1.28 14.37
CA VAL A 231 -3.41 -0.08 14.88
C VAL A 231 -4.17 1.22 14.56
N PHE A 232 -5.02 1.19 13.52
CA PHE A 232 -5.85 2.34 13.14
C PHE A 232 -7.14 2.49 13.98
N THR A 233 -7.40 1.61 14.94
CA THR A 233 -8.58 1.69 15.83
C THR A 233 -8.78 3.07 16.46
N PRO A 234 -7.75 3.76 16.98
CA PRO A 234 -7.94 5.10 17.54
C PRO A 234 -8.48 6.12 16.51
N LEU A 235 -8.07 5.99 15.25
CA LEU A 235 -8.55 6.86 14.18
C LEU A 235 -10.00 6.53 13.78
N VAL A 236 -10.38 5.24 13.80
CA VAL A 236 -11.77 4.79 13.60
C VAL A 236 -12.68 5.34 14.70
N VAL A 237 -12.26 5.23 15.96
CA VAL A 237 -13.00 5.77 17.12
C VAL A 237 -13.12 7.30 17.03
N ALA A 238 -12.02 8.00 16.73
CA ALA A 238 -12.03 9.45 16.54
C ALA A 238 -13.01 9.85 15.43
N ARG A 239 -13.07 9.09 14.33
CA ARG A 239 -14.01 9.31 13.24
C ARG A 239 -15.45 9.07 13.67
N ALA A 240 -15.74 8.04 14.45
CA ALA A 240 -17.07 7.74 14.95
C ALA A 240 -17.60 8.88 15.86
N ILE A 241 -16.74 9.43 16.69
CA ILE A 241 -17.07 10.57 17.59
C ILE A 241 -17.27 11.86 16.78
N ALA A 242 -16.39 12.13 15.80
CA ALA A 242 -16.38 13.41 15.08
C ALA A 242 -17.43 13.51 13.97
N LEU A 243 -17.87 12.39 13.38
CA LEU A 243 -18.71 12.35 12.19
C LEU A 243 -19.95 11.45 12.42
N PRO A 244 -21.07 12.01 12.88
CA PRO A 244 -22.24 11.21 13.29
C PRO A 244 -23.05 10.60 12.13
N ARG A 245 -22.84 11.05 10.86
CA ARG A 245 -23.64 10.57 9.74
C ARG A 245 -23.16 9.22 9.24
N ALA A 246 -24.06 8.25 9.04
CA ALA A 246 -23.75 6.89 8.57
C ALA A 246 -22.91 6.86 7.28
N ARG A 247 -23.19 7.72 6.31
CA ARG A 247 -22.41 7.83 5.07
C ARG A 247 -20.96 8.24 5.31
N GLU A 248 -20.73 9.07 6.32
CA GLU A 248 -19.39 9.52 6.69
C GLU A 248 -18.62 8.40 7.41
N GLN A 249 -19.32 7.36 7.90
CA GLN A 249 -18.73 6.16 8.54
C GLN A 249 -18.42 5.03 7.57
N ALA A 250 -18.61 5.19 6.26
CA ALA A 250 -18.43 4.12 5.28
C ALA A 250 -17.04 3.44 5.39
N ALA A 251 -15.95 4.23 5.55
CA ALA A 251 -14.61 3.68 5.76
C ALA A 251 -14.50 2.89 7.08
N SER A 252 -15.13 3.36 8.17
CA SER A 252 -15.15 2.66 9.45
C SER A 252 -15.91 1.33 9.36
N PHE A 253 -17.01 1.29 8.62
CA PHE A 253 -17.75 0.04 8.36
C PHE A 253 -16.92 -0.95 7.53
N GLY A 254 -16.24 -0.46 6.47
CA GLY A 254 -15.32 -1.29 5.69
C GLY A 254 -14.20 -1.86 6.55
N TRP A 255 -13.58 -1.03 7.38
CA TRP A 255 -12.55 -1.46 8.32
C TRP A 255 -13.08 -2.50 9.33
N ALA A 256 -14.26 -2.27 9.91
CA ALA A 256 -14.85 -3.20 10.89
C ALA A 256 -15.21 -4.55 10.25
N ALA A 257 -15.77 -4.55 9.03
CA ALA A 257 -16.09 -5.78 8.31
C ALA A 257 -14.82 -6.59 7.95
N GLY A 258 -13.78 -5.91 7.42
CA GLY A 258 -12.48 -6.55 7.13
C GLY A 258 -11.76 -7.02 8.40
N GLY A 259 -11.80 -6.21 9.46
CA GLY A 259 -11.25 -6.54 10.78
C GLY A 259 -11.97 -7.72 11.44
N GLY A 260 -13.28 -7.85 11.26
CA GLY A 260 -14.05 -9.01 11.71
C GLY A 260 -13.59 -10.31 11.04
N LEU A 261 -13.40 -10.30 9.72
CA LEU A 261 -12.82 -11.45 9.00
C LEU A 261 -11.38 -11.75 9.49
N GLN A 262 -10.61 -10.73 9.73
CA GLN A 262 -9.24 -10.87 10.25
C GLN A 262 -9.23 -11.51 11.64
N LEU A 263 -10.12 -11.06 12.54
CA LEU A 263 -10.26 -11.63 13.88
C LEU A 263 -10.62 -13.12 13.82
N ILE A 264 -11.59 -13.50 12.98
CA ILE A 264 -11.97 -14.90 12.76
C ILE A 264 -10.75 -15.72 12.29
N ALA A 265 -9.96 -15.18 11.37
CA ALA A 265 -8.76 -15.84 10.85
C ALA A 265 -7.69 -16.04 11.94
N VAL A 266 -7.45 -15.01 12.75
CA VAL A 266 -6.48 -15.06 13.87
C VAL A 266 -6.94 -16.10 14.91
N LEU A 267 -8.21 -16.10 15.31
CA LEU A 267 -8.74 -17.05 16.28
C LEU A 267 -8.71 -18.51 15.80
N ARG A 268 -8.77 -18.73 14.48
CA ARG A 268 -8.68 -20.09 13.88
C ARG A 268 -7.24 -20.50 13.58
N SER A 269 -6.28 -19.61 13.73
CA SER A 269 -4.89 -19.91 13.44
C SER A 269 -4.19 -20.51 14.63
N ALA A 270 -3.53 -21.67 14.43
CA ALA A 270 -2.65 -22.29 15.42
C ALA A 270 -1.19 -21.82 15.32
N ALA A 271 -0.93 -20.70 14.62
CA ALA A 271 0.44 -20.23 14.45
C ALA A 271 1.08 -19.83 15.77
N PRO A 272 2.28 -20.33 16.09
CA PRO A 272 2.98 -19.96 17.32
C PRO A 272 3.33 -18.48 17.30
N HIS A 273 3.04 -17.78 18.39
CA HIS A 273 3.40 -16.38 18.57
C HIS A 273 4.79 -16.32 19.20
N GLN A 274 5.74 -15.73 18.49
CA GLN A 274 7.05 -15.40 19.04
C GLN A 274 6.99 -13.96 19.55
N ALA A 275 7.22 -13.78 20.85
CA ALA A 275 7.33 -12.45 21.43
C ALA A 275 8.64 -11.78 20.98
N GLY A 276 8.57 -10.55 20.50
CA GLY A 276 9.72 -9.74 20.14
C GLY A 276 9.94 -8.57 21.08
N HIS A 277 11.03 -7.83 20.90
CA HIS A 277 11.42 -6.73 21.75
C HIS A 277 11.00 -5.38 21.15
N ILE A 278 10.26 -4.58 21.94
CA ILE A 278 9.81 -3.23 21.53
C ILE A 278 11.00 -2.29 21.29
N SER A 279 12.10 -2.46 22.02
CA SER A 279 13.34 -1.69 21.82
C SER A 279 13.92 -1.82 20.42
N VAL A 280 13.83 -3.01 19.81
CA VAL A 280 14.23 -3.26 18.43
C VAL A 280 13.36 -2.47 17.44
N GLY A 281 12.05 -2.40 17.72
CA GLY A 281 11.14 -1.59 16.92
C GLY A 281 11.45 -0.09 16.99
N LEU A 282 11.82 0.42 18.16
CA LEU A 282 12.22 1.82 18.32
C LEU A 282 13.51 2.12 17.57
N ASP A 283 14.53 1.28 17.70
CA ASP A 283 15.79 1.39 16.96
C ASP A 283 15.54 1.37 15.45
N PHE A 284 14.72 0.45 14.95
CA PHE A 284 14.32 0.37 13.55
C PHE A 284 13.59 1.63 13.09
N PHE A 285 12.69 2.19 13.92
CA PHE A 285 12.00 3.43 13.57
C PHE A 285 12.98 4.60 13.42
N LEU A 286 13.90 4.76 14.35
CA LEU A 286 14.86 5.85 14.32
C LEU A 286 15.90 5.70 13.20
N HIS A 287 16.48 4.51 13.04
CA HIS A 287 17.61 4.29 12.14
C HIS A 287 17.19 3.86 10.72
N SER A 288 16.02 3.25 10.53
CA SER A 288 15.56 2.82 9.22
C SER A 288 14.46 3.70 8.67
N VAL A 289 13.39 3.97 9.44
CA VAL A 289 12.24 4.73 8.94
C VAL A 289 12.60 6.19 8.73
N LEU A 290 13.11 6.88 9.75
CA LEU A 290 13.41 8.32 9.65
C LEU A 290 14.54 8.59 8.64
N VAL A 291 15.56 7.75 8.64
CA VAL A 291 16.71 7.89 7.73
C VAL A 291 16.26 7.69 6.27
N THR A 292 15.55 6.60 5.99
CA THR A 292 15.09 6.29 4.64
C THR A 292 14.05 7.29 4.13
N ALA A 293 13.22 7.87 5.01
CA ALA A 293 12.26 8.89 4.64
C ALA A 293 12.92 10.16 4.10
N VAL A 294 14.08 10.53 4.61
CA VAL A 294 14.79 11.79 4.25
C VAL A 294 15.87 11.55 3.20
N ALA A 295 16.76 10.61 3.45
CA ALA A 295 17.95 10.38 2.63
C ALA A 295 17.82 9.22 1.63
N GLY A 296 16.78 8.39 1.75
CA GLY A 296 16.75 7.13 1.03
C GLY A 296 17.88 6.21 1.51
N ARG A 297 18.18 5.19 0.74
CA ARG A 297 19.25 4.24 1.04
C ARG A 297 20.60 4.71 0.54
N HIS A 298 20.62 5.19 -0.71
CA HIS A 298 21.86 5.60 -1.37
C HIS A 298 22.54 6.76 -0.64
N PHE A 299 21.83 7.85 -0.39
CA PHE A 299 22.42 9.00 0.32
C PHE A 299 22.72 8.71 1.78
N ALA A 300 21.92 7.85 2.46
CA ALA A 300 22.24 7.40 3.82
C ALA A 300 23.57 6.62 3.84
N SER A 301 23.80 5.73 2.87
CA SER A 301 25.07 4.99 2.76
C SER A 301 26.26 5.88 2.43
N LEU A 302 26.08 6.87 1.54
CA LEU A 302 27.12 7.85 1.22
C LEU A 302 27.50 8.70 2.44
N LEU A 303 26.51 9.21 3.18
CA LEU A 303 26.76 9.95 4.41
C LEU A 303 27.48 9.08 5.45
N GLY A 304 27.07 7.81 5.59
CA GLY A 304 27.71 6.84 6.48
C GLY A 304 29.17 6.56 6.08
N ALA A 305 29.46 6.47 4.79
CA ALA A 305 30.83 6.26 4.29
C ALA A 305 31.73 7.50 4.49
N GLN A 306 31.18 8.70 4.35
CA GLN A 306 31.94 9.96 4.42
C GLN A 306 32.11 10.51 5.84
N ALA A 307 31.04 10.48 6.63
CA ALA A 307 30.97 11.09 7.97
C ALA A 307 30.86 10.07 9.11
N GLY A 308 30.90 8.78 8.78
CA GLY A 308 30.72 7.68 9.71
C GLY A 308 29.27 7.22 9.86
N PRO A 309 29.04 5.95 10.26
CA PRO A 309 27.72 5.35 10.30
C PRO A 309 26.74 6.06 11.25
N VAL A 310 27.24 6.65 12.33
CA VAL A 310 26.46 7.44 13.28
C VAL A 310 25.92 8.71 12.61
N ALA A 311 26.77 9.47 11.93
CA ALA A 311 26.36 10.68 11.22
C ALA A 311 25.39 10.37 10.07
N GLY A 312 25.64 9.28 9.32
CA GLY A 312 24.76 8.80 8.26
C GLY A 312 23.35 8.50 8.73
N ALA A 313 23.17 8.09 9.98
CA ALA A 313 21.87 7.86 10.60
C ALA A 313 21.30 9.12 11.27
N LEU A 314 22.09 9.83 12.10
CA LEU A 314 21.59 10.93 12.92
C LEU A 314 21.19 12.17 12.11
N ILE A 315 21.92 12.51 11.03
CA ILE A 315 21.60 13.71 10.24
C ILE A 315 20.23 13.62 9.57
N PRO A 316 19.89 12.54 8.80
CA PRO A 316 18.56 12.42 8.21
C PRO A 316 17.45 12.29 9.27
N ALA A 317 17.70 11.56 10.36
CA ALA A 317 16.73 11.45 11.44
C ALA A 317 16.45 12.81 12.10
N ALA A 318 17.47 13.62 12.36
CA ALA A 318 17.34 14.98 12.89
C ALA A 318 16.53 15.88 11.94
N VAL A 319 16.73 15.77 10.62
CA VAL A 319 15.95 16.52 9.63
C VAL A 319 14.47 16.10 9.69
N ALA A 320 14.16 14.79 9.75
CA ALA A 320 12.79 14.31 9.88
C ALA A 320 12.12 14.83 11.16
N ILE A 321 12.83 14.77 12.29
CA ILE A 321 12.38 15.29 13.58
C ILE A 321 12.18 16.81 13.54
N ALA A 322 13.10 17.54 12.90
CA ALA A 322 12.98 18.99 12.75
C ALA A 322 11.76 19.41 11.93
N VAL A 323 11.46 18.71 10.82
CA VAL A 323 10.26 18.95 10.01
C VAL A 323 8.99 18.66 10.82
N ALA A 324 8.96 17.58 11.57
CA ALA A 324 7.83 17.23 12.42
C ALA A 324 7.67 18.24 13.58
N GLY A 325 8.76 18.60 14.25
CA GLY A 325 8.78 19.60 15.31
C GLY A 325 8.33 20.97 14.81
N TRP A 326 8.83 21.40 13.64
CA TRP A 326 8.37 22.64 13.01
C TRP A 326 6.85 22.62 12.73
N ALA A 327 6.32 21.51 12.20
CA ALA A 327 4.90 21.35 11.94
C ALA A 327 4.06 21.39 13.25
N LEU A 328 4.58 20.80 14.33
CA LEU A 328 3.93 20.81 15.66
C LEU A 328 3.97 22.19 16.32
N VAL A 329 5.06 22.94 16.21
CA VAL A 329 5.23 24.25 16.86
C VAL A 329 4.51 25.34 16.07
N THR A 330 4.76 25.44 14.77
CA THR A 330 4.24 26.55 13.92
C THR A 330 2.88 26.24 13.32
N GLY A 331 2.47 24.97 13.30
CA GLY A 331 1.20 24.52 12.74
C GLY A 331 0.00 24.98 13.56
N GLY A 332 -1.12 25.29 12.90
CA GLY A 332 -2.40 25.45 13.59
C GLY A 332 -2.92 24.12 14.17
N PRO A 333 -3.96 24.11 14.99
CA PRO A 333 -4.44 22.93 15.72
C PRO A 333 -4.67 21.70 14.83
N ARG A 334 -5.19 21.90 13.62
CA ARG A 334 -5.39 20.85 12.63
C ARG A 334 -4.08 20.18 12.21
N ILE A 335 -3.05 20.98 11.93
CA ILE A 335 -1.75 20.46 11.47
C ILE A 335 -1.05 19.71 12.59
N ARG A 336 -1.09 20.26 13.80
CA ARG A 336 -0.56 19.63 15.00
C ARG A 336 -1.19 18.26 15.22
N LEU A 337 -2.52 18.20 15.18
CA LEU A 337 -3.26 16.96 15.38
C LEU A 337 -2.96 15.94 14.26
N PHE A 338 -2.92 16.37 12.99
CA PHE A 338 -2.55 15.52 11.87
C PHE A 338 -1.12 14.98 12.02
N THR A 339 -0.15 15.84 12.34
CA THR A 339 1.26 15.45 12.52
C THR A 339 1.42 14.46 13.66
N ALA A 340 0.80 14.73 14.83
CA ALA A 340 0.83 13.81 15.96
C ALA A 340 0.19 12.44 15.61
N THR A 341 -0.93 12.45 14.88
CA THR A 341 -1.60 11.22 14.43
C THR A 341 -0.72 10.42 13.46
N ALA A 342 -0.12 11.08 12.46
CA ALA A 342 0.72 10.40 11.47
C ALA A 342 1.99 9.80 12.09
N LEU A 343 2.69 10.56 12.95
CA LEU A 343 3.88 10.08 13.66
C LEU A 343 3.54 8.97 14.66
N GLY A 344 2.50 9.17 15.47
CA GLY A 344 2.07 8.19 16.47
C GLY A 344 1.68 6.86 15.84
N LEU A 345 0.87 6.89 14.76
CA LEU A 345 0.52 5.68 14.01
C LEU A 345 1.75 5.03 13.35
N GLY A 346 2.66 5.82 12.76
CA GLY A 346 3.88 5.30 12.15
C GLY A 346 4.76 4.57 13.17
N LEU A 347 4.96 5.17 14.35
CA LEU A 347 5.71 4.55 15.44
C LEU A 347 5.02 3.28 15.96
N VAL A 348 3.71 3.34 16.26
CA VAL A 348 2.96 2.21 16.80
C VAL A 348 2.91 1.04 15.80
N LEU A 349 2.80 1.30 14.49
CA LEU A 349 2.88 0.25 13.47
C LEU A 349 4.19 -0.55 13.56
N VAL A 350 5.32 0.14 13.73
CA VAL A 350 6.63 -0.52 13.85
C VAL A 350 6.74 -1.27 15.18
N LEU A 351 6.34 -0.65 16.29
CA LEU A 351 6.42 -1.28 17.62
C LEU A 351 5.56 -2.54 17.70
N VAL A 352 4.34 -2.49 17.18
CA VAL A 352 3.44 -3.66 17.16
C VAL A 352 3.99 -4.74 16.21
N ALA A 353 4.55 -4.37 15.06
CA ALA A 353 5.18 -5.33 14.16
C ALA A 353 6.38 -6.02 14.81
N ALA A 354 7.25 -5.27 15.50
CA ALA A 354 8.40 -5.80 16.22
C ALA A 354 7.97 -6.77 17.32
N ALA A 355 7.01 -6.37 18.16
CA ALA A 355 6.48 -7.19 19.24
C ALA A 355 5.82 -8.48 18.75
N ALA A 356 5.03 -8.41 17.64
CA ALA A 356 4.26 -9.55 17.12
C ALA A 356 5.07 -10.52 16.27
N ARG A 357 6.27 -10.14 15.77
CA ARG A 357 7.08 -10.95 14.85
C ARG A 357 8.35 -11.51 15.45
N GLY A 358 8.53 -11.37 16.76
CA GLY A 358 9.69 -11.93 17.46
C GLY A 358 11.02 -11.31 17.02
N TRP A 359 11.04 -10.01 16.71
CA TRP A 359 12.29 -9.31 16.43
C TRP A 359 13.16 -9.32 17.69
N GLY A 360 14.20 -10.17 17.71
CA GLY A 360 14.98 -10.45 18.88
C GLY A 360 16.39 -9.87 18.90
N ASP A 361 16.96 -9.59 17.72
CA ASP A 361 18.36 -9.15 17.61
C ASP A 361 18.49 -7.82 16.87
N PRO A 362 18.86 -6.72 17.60
CA PRO A 362 19.09 -5.42 16.98
C PRO A 362 20.23 -5.40 15.94
N GLY A 363 21.19 -6.31 16.09
CA GLY A 363 22.37 -6.39 15.22
C GLY A 363 22.06 -6.96 13.83
N LEU A 364 21.09 -7.85 13.74
CA LEU A 364 20.69 -8.48 12.48
C LEU A 364 19.84 -7.58 11.59
N ASP A 365 19.13 -6.61 12.16
CA ASP A 365 18.13 -5.83 11.44
C ASP A 365 18.65 -4.50 10.89
N ARG A 366 19.82 -4.02 11.32
CA ARG A 366 20.43 -2.78 10.79
C ARG A 366 20.92 -2.92 9.34
N THR A 367 21.25 -4.12 8.92
CA THR A 367 21.76 -4.42 7.57
C THR A 367 20.87 -5.39 6.79
N SER A 368 19.90 -6.04 7.45
CA SER A 368 19.07 -7.03 6.81
C SER A 368 17.92 -6.40 6.04
N VAL A 369 17.84 -6.76 4.78
CA VAL A 369 16.80 -6.46 3.81
C VAL A 369 15.39 -6.90 4.28
N ARG A 370 15.30 -7.71 5.34
CA ARG A 370 14.08 -8.39 5.76
C ARG A 370 13.03 -7.50 6.47
N GLY A 371 13.39 -6.28 6.86
CA GLY A 371 12.51 -5.36 7.59
C GLY A 371 11.86 -4.26 6.75
N ASP A 372 12.27 -4.08 5.50
CA ASP A 372 11.92 -2.92 4.69
C ASP A 372 10.42 -2.70 4.47
N ARG A 373 9.65 -3.79 4.35
CA ARG A 373 8.19 -3.71 4.23
C ARG A 373 7.53 -3.02 5.44
N TYR A 374 8.10 -3.17 6.63
CA TYR A 374 7.56 -2.54 7.85
C TYR A 374 7.83 -1.03 7.91
N ALA A 375 8.85 -0.55 7.19
CA ALA A 375 9.15 0.88 7.06
C ALA A 375 8.23 1.60 6.06
N ALA A 376 7.61 0.89 5.13
CA ALA A 376 6.87 1.46 4.02
C ALA A 376 5.75 2.43 4.45
N THR A 377 4.78 1.93 5.22
CA THR A 377 3.67 2.77 5.70
C THR A 377 4.15 3.92 6.59
N PRO A 378 5.04 3.73 7.59
CA PRO A 378 5.61 4.81 8.38
C PRO A 378 6.31 5.89 7.55
N ILE A 379 7.13 5.55 6.56
CA ILE A 379 7.78 6.52 5.67
C ILE A 379 6.73 7.34 4.90
N LEU A 380 5.71 6.70 4.36
CA LEU A 380 4.62 7.36 3.65
C LEU A 380 3.79 8.27 4.56
N LEU A 381 3.68 7.97 5.85
CA LEU A 381 3.08 8.86 6.85
C LEU A 381 3.95 10.10 7.09
N ILE A 382 5.28 9.95 7.10
CA ILE A 382 6.23 11.09 7.16
C ILE A 382 6.10 11.95 5.90
N TYR A 383 6.01 11.37 4.71
CA TYR A 383 5.74 12.12 3.47
C TYR A 383 4.41 12.86 3.55
N SER A 384 3.39 12.23 4.13
CA SER A 384 2.06 12.84 4.30
C SER A 384 2.10 14.06 5.21
N LEU A 385 2.76 13.97 6.40
CA LEU A 385 2.88 15.10 7.31
C LEU A 385 3.69 16.24 6.70
N THR A 386 4.76 15.92 5.96
CA THR A 386 5.58 16.90 5.24
C THR A 386 4.74 17.62 4.18
N ALA A 387 3.99 16.89 3.36
CA ALA A 387 3.12 17.46 2.34
C ALA A 387 2.03 18.37 2.93
N VAL A 388 1.40 17.97 4.06
CA VAL A 388 0.38 18.78 4.77
C VAL A 388 1.00 20.04 5.37
N ALA A 389 2.19 19.93 5.97
CA ALA A 389 2.90 21.05 6.55
C ALA A 389 3.33 22.07 5.48
N VAL A 390 3.92 21.59 4.39
CA VAL A 390 4.32 22.42 3.24
C VAL A 390 3.11 23.09 2.59
N ASP A 391 2.02 22.36 2.33
CA ASP A 391 0.78 22.93 1.79
C ASP A 391 0.23 24.07 2.66
N SER A 392 0.28 23.89 3.98
CA SER A 392 -0.14 24.93 4.92
C SER A 392 0.77 26.16 4.88
N TYR A 393 2.08 25.95 4.83
CA TYR A 393 3.06 27.02 4.69
C TYR A 393 2.84 27.81 3.40
N LEU A 394 2.73 27.13 2.26
CA LEU A 394 2.51 27.76 0.96
C LEU A 394 1.24 28.62 0.95
N ARG A 395 0.17 28.18 1.61
CA ARG A 395 -1.08 28.95 1.71
C ARG A 395 -0.96 30.19 2.59
N ARG A 396 -0.16 30.16 3.67
CA ARG A 396 0.06 31.33 4.53
C ARG A 396 0.86 32.40 3.80
N VAL A 397 1.82 31.97 2.99
CA VAL A 397 2.70 32.87 2.23
C VAL A 397 2.02 33.41 0.96
N ALA A 398 0.91 32.84 0.48
CA ALA A 398 0.23 33.18 -0.78
C ALA A 398 -0.31 34.63 -0.87
N GLY A 399 -0.28 35.42 0.20
CA GLY A 399 -0.99 36.71 0.28
C GLY A 399 -0.33 37.91 -0.43
N ARG A 400 0.94 37.89 -0.85
CA ARG A 400 1.62 39.09 -1.36
C ARG A 400 2.75 38.77 -2.34
N GLY A 401 2.47 38.78 -3.63
CA GLY A 401 3.53 38.78 -4.67
C GLY A 401 4.43 37.52 -4.72
N LEU A 402 4.16 36.48 -3.96
CA LEU A 402 5.02 35.37 -3.62
C LEU A 402 4.79 34.10 -4.45
N ARG A 403 4.10 34.16 -5.60
CA ARG A 403 3.96 32.99 -6.50
C ARG A 403 5.32 32.37 -6.87
N ILE A 404 6.34 33.21 -7.06
CA ILE A 404 7.71 32.78 -7.36
C ILE A 404 8.29 31.97 -6.19
N ARG A 405 8.17 32.46 -4.94
CA ARG A 405 8.67 31.75 -3.75
C ARG A 405 7.94 30.43 -3.52
N GLN A 406 6.63 30.37 -3.79
CA GLN A 406 5.86 29.14 -3.75
C GLN A 406 6.35 28.14 -4.83
N GLY A 407 6.55 28.63 -6.05
CA GLY A 407 7.11 27.83 -7.14
C GLY A 407 8.50 27.29 -6.80
N LEU A 408 9.38 28.12 -6.26
CA LEU A 408 10.72 27.72 -5.82
C LEU A 408 10.66 26.67 -4.69
N ALA A 409 9.83 26.87 -3.67
CA ALA A 409 9.69 25.89 -2.59
C ALA A 409 9.19 24.52 -3.07
N LEU A 410 8.20 24.51 -3.98
CA LEU A 410 7.71 23.28 -4.60
C LEU A 410 8.77 22.62 -5.48
N ALA A 411 9.49 23.40 -6.27
CA ALA A 411 10.56 22.92 -7.14
C ALA A 411 11.72 22.35 -6.30
N SER A 412 12.13 23.03 -5.22
CA SER A 412 13.15 22.52 -4.31
C SER A 412 12.75 21.20 -3.64
N LEU A 413 11.51 21.11 -3.14
CA LEU A 413 11.01 19.86 -2.55
C LEU A 413 10.95 18.74 -3.59
N ALA A 414 10.43 19.01 -4.78
CA ALA A 414 10.37 18.05 -5.87
C ALA A 414 11.78 17.62 -6.33
N PHE A 415 12.73 18.55 -6.38
CA PHE A 415 14.11 18.26 -6.72
C PHE A 415 14.78 17.37 -5.67
N LEU A 416 14.66 17.71 -4.38
CA LEU A 416 15.24 16.91 -3.29
C LEU A 416 14.67 15.49 -3.25
N LEU A 417 13.34 15.35 -3.27
CA LEU A 417 12.71 14.04 -3.32
C LEU A 417 13.04 13.30 -4.62
N GLY A 418 13.05 14.00 -5.75
CA GLY A 418 13.43 13.45 -7.05
C GLY A 418 14.87 12.93 -7.09
N ALA A 419 15.81 13.62 -6.46
CA ALA A 419 17.20 13.17 -6.33
C ALA A 419 17.30 11.87 -5.50
N VAL A 420 16.60 11.81 -4.35
CA VAL A 420 16.53 10.60 -3.52
C VAL A 420 15.91 9.44 -4.29
N TRP A 421 14.78 9.67 -4.96
CA TRP A 421 14.09 8.63 -5.73
C TRP A 421 14.88 8.19 -6.97
N ALA A 422 15.61 9.10 -7.62
CA ALA A 422 16.47 8.75 -8.76
C ALA A 422 17.67 7.91 -8.31
N ALA A 423 18.29 8.25 -7.17
CA ALA A 423 19.39 7.48 -6.60
C ALA A 423 18.96 6.06 -6.17
N ASP A 424 17.73 5.94 -5.65
CA ASP A 424 17.14 4.66 -5.23
C ASP A 424 16.17 4.10 -6.29
N PHE A 425 16.28 4.50 -7.57
CA PHE A 425 15.28 4.09 -8.57
C PHE A 425 15.31 2.59 -8.82
N SER A 426 16.48 2.00 -8.99
CA SER A 426 16.61 0.58 -9.29
C SER A 426 17.51 -0.14 -8.29
N TYR A 427 17.16 -1.38 -8.02
CA TYR A 427 17.88 -2.25 -7.10
C TYR A 427 17.79 -3.70 -7.56
N VAL A 428 18.89 -4.44 -7.41
CA VAL A 428 18.90 -5.89 -7.62
C VAL A 428 18.24 -6.51 -6.39
N SER A 429 17.00 -6.96 -6.54
CA SER A 429 16.28 -7.64 -5.45
C SER A 429 16.82 -9.06 -5.31
N THR A 430 16.65 -9.61 -4.11
CA THR A 430 16.99 -11.02 -3.85
C THR A 430 16.15 -11.98 -4.72
N ARG A 431 14.95 -11.54 -5.15
CA ARG A 431 14.11 -12.27 -6.12
C ARG A 431 14.78 -12.36 -7.49
N SER A 432 15.49 -11.32 -7.92
CA SER A 432 16.17 -11.31 -9.22
C SER A 432 17.38 -12.25 -9.31
N ALA A 433 17.85 -12.78 -8.18
CA ALA A 433 18.87 -13.82 -8.13
C ALA A 433 18.30 -15.25 -8.35
N ASN A 434 16.97 -15.42 -8.30
CA ASN A 434 16.33 -16.69 -8.58
C ASN A 434 16.41 -17.03 -10.08
N PRO A 435 16.35 -18.33 -10.44
CA PRO A 435 16.21 -18.72 -11.85
C PRO A 435 14.99 -18.07 -12.50
N PRO A 436 15.08 -17.67 -13.77
CA PRO A 436 13.95 -17.14 -14.52
C PRO A 436 12.74 -18.07 -14.49
N TRP A 437 11.53 -17.51 -14.31
CA TRP A 437 10.30 -18.30 -14.29
C TRP A 437 10.11 -19.16 -15.52
N SER A 438 10.48 -18.64 -16.69
CA SER A 438 10.48 -19.40 -17.95
C SER A 438 11.32 -20.66 -17.89
N GLN A 439 12.50 -20.62 -17.25
CA GLN A 439 13.37 -21.78 -17.07
C GLN A 439 12.75 -22.78 -16.09
N LEU A 440 12.18 -22.30 -14.99
CA LEU A 440 11.50 -23.15 -14.01
C LEU A 440 10.31 -23.89 -14.63
N VAL A 441 9.51 -23.21 -15.46
CA VAL A 441 8.38 -23.79 -16.18
C VAL A 441 8.84 -24.82 -17.21
N THR A 442 9.94 -24.55 -17.93
CA THR A 442 10.50 -25.49 -18.89
C THR A 442 10.96 -26.78 -18.19
N GLY A 443 11.70 -26.68 -17.11
CA GLY A 443 12.14 -27.84 -16.33
C GLY A 443 10.98 -28.61 -15.69
N PHE A 444 9.95 -27.91 -15.24
CA PHE A 444 8.71 -28.50 -14.74
C PHE A 444 7.99 -29.31 -15.84
N ARG A 445 7.84 -28.71 -17.04
CA ARG A 445 7.25 -29.39 -18.20
C ARG A 445 8.01 -30.66 -18.59
N GLN A 446 9.35 -30.62 -18.62
CA GLN A 446 10.17 -31.80 -18.94
C GLN A 446 9.91 -32.94 -17.97
N ARG A 447 9.88 -32.68 -16.66
CA ARG A 447 9.59 -33.71 -15.65
C ARG A 447 8.17 -34.28 -15.79
N CYS A 448 7.18 -33.44 -16.07
CA CYS A 448 5.81 -33.91 -16.30
C CYS A 448 5.70 -34.77 -17.58
N LEU A 449 6.51 -34.54 -18.60
CA LEU A 449 6.54 -35.37 -19.80
C LEU A 449 7.23 -36.74 -19.56
N GLN A 450 8.18 -36.80 -18.62
CA GLN A 450 8.84 -38.05 -18.20
C GLN A 450 7.92 -38.93 -17.34
N GLN A 451 6.95 -38.31 -16.66
CA GLN A 451 5.92 -39.00 -15.87
C GLN A 451 4.53 -38.63 -16.38
N PRO A 452 4.03 -39.27 -17.45
CA PRO A 452 2.86 -38.82 -18.21
C PRO A 452 1.50 -39.04 -17.52
N SER A 453 1.43 -39.00 -16.20
CA SER A 453 0.15 -39.00 -15.48
C SER A 453 -0.32 -37.56 -15.27
N PRO A 454 -1.52 -37.17 -15.77
CA PRO A 454 -2.07 -35.83 -15.53
C PRO A 454 -2.36 -35.56 -14.06
N ALA A 455 -2.54 -36.60 -13.26
CA ALA A 455 -2.68 -36.53 -11.81
C ALA A 455 -1.32 -36.42 -11.09
N ALA A 456 -0.21 -36.51 -11.80
CA ALA A 456 1.12 -36.38 -11.19
C ALA A 456 1.36 -34.93 -10.74
N TRP A 457 1.86 -34.80 -9.53
CA TRP A 457 2.29 -33.55 -8.93
C TRP A 457 3.80 -33.50 -8.92
N GLN A 458 4.37 -32.44 -9.48
CA GLN A 458 5.79 -32.24 -9.54
C GLN A 458 6.18 -30.99 -8.76
N ARG A 459 7.32 -31.09 -8.06
CA ARG A 459 7.89 -29.92 -7.37
C ARG A 459 8.64 -29.04 -8.37
N LEU A 460 8.47 -27.73 -8.29
CA LEU A 460 9.38 -26.81 -8.96
C LEU A 460 10.79 -26.96 -8.38
N PRO A 461 11.85 -26.64 -9.15
CA PRO A 461 13.21 -26.60 -8.62
C PRO A 461 13.29 -25.71 -7.37
N PRO A 462 14.19 -26.03 -6.42
CA PRO A 462 14.38 -25.20 -5.23
C PRO A 462 14.77 -23.77 -5.66
N MET A 463 14.05 -22.79 -5.10
CA MET A 463 14.38 -21.39 -5.20
C MET A 463 15.01 -20.96 -3.88
N HIS A 464 16.02 -20.09 -3.89
CA HIS A 464 16.79 -19.69 -2.69
C HIS A 464 15.91 -19.19 -1.53
N TRP A 465 14.68 -18.75 -1.81
CA TRP A 465 13.73 -18.16 -0.85
C TRP A 465 12.65 -19.11 -0.40
N ILE A 466 12.34 -20.14 -1.17
CA ILE A 466 11.25 -21.07 -0.88
C ILE A 466 11.88 -22.33 -0.34
N ARG A 467 11.83 -22.50 0.99
CA ARG A 467 12.34 -23.72 1.64
C ARG A 467 11.64 -24.99 1.17
N MET A 468 10.39 -24.88 0.74
CA MET A 468 9.64 -25.95 0.08
C MET A 468 9.21 -25.49 -1.31
N PRO A 469 9.77 -26.07 -2.39
CA PRO A 469 9.36 -25.76 -3.75
C PRO A 469 7.87 -26.10 -3.93
N PRO A 470 7.10 -25.24 -4.62
CA PRO A 470 5.67 -25.46 -4.82
C PRO A 470 5.42 -26.75 -5.57
N LEU A 471 4.44 -27.48 -5.10
CA LEU A 471 3.94 -28.69 -5.75
C LEU A 471 2.83 -28.28 -6.72
N LEU A 472 2.99 -28.57 -8.00
CA LEU A 472 2.05 -28.19 -9.04
C LEU A 472 1.57 -29.41 -9.82
N PRO A 473 0.29 -29.44 -10.28
CA PRO A 473 -0.22 -30.54 -11.09
C PRO A 473 0.30 -30.47 -12.53
N CYS A 474 0.67 -31.59 -13.09
CA CYS A 474 1.17 -31.70 -14.46
C CYS A 474 0.13 -31.31 -15.52
N SER A 475 -1.17 -31.34 -15.18
CA SER A 475 -2.24 -30.84 -16.04
C SER A 475 -2.10 -29.37 -16.45
N LEU A 476 -1.31 -28.58 -15.73
CA LEU A 476 -1.04 -27.17 -16.10
C LEU A 476 -0.16 -27.00 -17.35
N VAL A 477 0.59 -28.03 -17.74
CA VAL A 477 1.57 -27.96 -18.85
C VAL A 477 1.32 -28.97 -19.97
N THR A 478 0.55 -30.01 -19.70
CA THR A 478 0.17 -31.01 -20.68
C THR A 478 -1.24 -30.70 -21.19
N PRO A 479 -1.44 -30.38 -22.50
CA PRO A 479 -2.77 -30.23 -23.04
C PRO A 479 -3.55 -31.54 -22.84
N ALA A 480 -4.82 -31.43 -22.44
CA ALA A 480 -5.71 -32.57 -22.20
C ALA A 480 -5.80 -33.53 -23.42
N GLU A 481 -5.65 -33.01 -24.63
CA GLU A 481 -5.67 -33.78 -25.87
C GLU A 481 -4.50 -34.78 -26.02
N ARG A 482 -3.30 -34.49 -25.48
CA ARG A 482 -2.17 -35.47 -25.52
C ARG A 482 -2.30 -36.56 -24.46
N VAL A 483 -3.07 -36.35 -23.44
CA VAL A 483 -3.33 -37.35 -22.40
C VAL A 483 -4.32 -38.38 -22.89
N ALA A 484 -5.30 -37.99 -23.68
CA ALA A 484 -6.25 -38.91 -24.32
C ALA A 484 -5.52 -39.85 -25.33
N ASP A 485 -4.58 -39.29 -26.12
CA ASP A 485 -3.79 -40.05 -27.07
C ASP A 485 -2.82 -41.05 -26.42
N SER A 486 -2.23 -40.74 -25.28
CA SER A 486 -1.34 -41.66 -24.55
C SER A 486 -2.14 -42.76 -23.83
N ALA A 487 -3.32 -42.49 -23.34
CA ALA A 487 -4.22 -43.50 -22.75
C ALA A 487 -4.80 -44.42 -23.81
N GLY A 488 -5.12 -43.90 -25.01
CA GLY A 488 -5.58 -44.72 -26.17
C GLY A 488 -4.51 -45.67 -26.69
N LYS A 489 -3.25 -45.27 -26.72
CA LYS A 489 -2.15 -46.12 -27.21
C LYS A 489 -1.74 -47.25 -26.24
N HIS A 490 -2.08 -47.18 -24.98
CA HIS A 490 -1.87 -48.24 -24.01
C HIS A 490 -3.03 -49.25 -23.94
N GLY A 491 -4.22 -48.88 -24.41
CA GLY A 491 -5.39 -49.77 -24.47
C GLY A 491 -5.34 -50.81 -25.59
N ASP A 492 -4.59 -50.56 -26.68
CA ASP A 492 -4.62 -51.38 -27.91
C ASP A 492 -3.51 -52.44 -28.00
N ARG A 493 -2.72 -52.63 -26.91
CA ARG A 493 -1.70 -53.68 -26.82
C ARG A 493 -2.10 -54.93 -26.03
N ARG A 494 -3.40 -55.13 -25.76
CA ARG A 494 -3.89 -56.32 -25.09
C ARG A 494 -4.90 -57.06 -25.94
N ASP A 495 -4.50 -57.60 -27.07
CA ASP A 495 -5.21 -58.77 -27.65
C ASP A 495 -4.42 -59.34 -28.84
N THR A 496 -3.24 -59.90 -28.54
CA THR A 496 -2.70 -60.98 -29.37
C THR A 496 -2.39 -62.16 -28.44
N ARG A 497 -3.45 -62.94 -28.04
CA ARG A 497 -3.27 -64.26 -27.52
C ARG A 497 -2.85 -65.17 -28.67
N PRO A 498 -1.78 -65.95 -28.62
CA PRO A 498 -1.51 -66.99 -29.52
C PRO A 498 -2.52 -68.13 -29.25
N GLY A 499 -3.21 -68.59 -30.31
CA GLY A 499 -4.16 -69.68 -30.27
C GLY A 499 -3.47 -71.00 -29.83
N PRO A 500 -4.28 -71.93 -29.27
CA PRO A 500 -3.73 -73.21 -28.75
C PRO A 500 -3.22 -74.07 -29.87
N ALA A 501 -1.93 -74.48 -29.79
CA ALA A 501 -1.32 -75.52 -30.65
C ALA A 501 -2.05 -76.82 -30.46
N ALA A 502 -2.59 -77.37 -31.56
CA ALA A 502 -3.20 -78.66 -31.63
C ALA A 502 -2.14 -79.76 -31.35
N ARG A 503 -2.41 -80.57 -30.34
CA ARG A 503 -1.71 -81.88 -30.15
C ARG A 503 -2.09 -82.76 -31.31
N ARG A 504 -1.11 -83.29 -31.97
CA ARG A 504 -1.22 -84.60 -32.71
C ARG A 504 -0.19 -85.59 -32.12
N SER A 505 -0.75 -86.69 -31.72
CA SER A 505 -0.20 -88.12 -31.48
C SER A 505 1.30 -88.27 -31.33
#